data_18062cedf72f491c13523f87dcb1e854
#
_entry.id   18062cedf72f491c13523f87dcb1e854
#
_cell.length_a   1.000
_cell.length_b   1.000
_cell.length_c   1.000
_cell.angle_alpha   90.00
_cell.angle_beta   90.00
_cell.angle_gamma   90.00
#
_symmetry.space_group_name_H-M   'P 1'
#
loop_
_entity.id
_entity.type
_entity.pdbx_description
1 polymer ?
#
loop_
_entity_poly.entity_id
_entity_poly.type
_entity_poly.pdbx_seq_one_letter_code
_entity_poly.pdbx_strand_id
1 'polypeptide(L)'
;MTDLSKIQPVHRQRAACVYIRQSTPHQLEHNRESTARQYALVERARALGWAREQIHVVDEDLGVSGAGDVERAGFAHLAAEVALGHVGLVMGLEVSRLARNNADWYRLLDLCGMTDTLIGDDDGLYHPGLFNDRLLLGLKGTMSEAERHIIRARLDGGIRNKAARGELRRGLPVGFVW
;
A
#
# COMPACT_ATOMS: atom_id res chain seq x y z
N MET A 1 6.68 9.91 21.08
CA MET A 1 5.97 11.14 20.63
C MET A 1 4.62 10.69 20.11
N THR A 2 3.55 11.24 20.64
CA THR A 2 2.20 10.89 20.24
C THR A 2 1.97 11.31 18.77
N ASP A 3 1.39 10.45 17.96
CA ASP A 3 1.07 10.70 16.53
C ASP A 3 0.39 12.06 16.28
N LEU A 4 -0.41 12.51 17.24
CA LEU A 4 -1.14 13.78 17.19
C LEU A 4 -0.24 15.02 17.12
N SER A 5 0.98 14.97 17.63
CA SER A 5 1.90 16.12 17.62
C SER A 5 2.41 16.48 16.22
N LYS A 6 2.30 15.55 15.25
CA LYS A 6 2.72 15.77 13.86
C LYS A 6 1.62 16.40 13.02
N ILE A 7 0.36 16.34 13.49
CA ILE A 7 -0.79 16.85 12.75
C ILE A 7 -0.95 18.33 13.03
N GLN A 8 -0.84 19.14 11.99
CA GLN A 8 -1.09 20.58 12.03
C GLN A 8 -2.47 20.91 11.45
N PRO A 9 -3.03 22.09 11.75
CA PRO A 9 -4.29 22.52 11.17
C PRO A 9 -4.33 22.51 9.64
N VAL A 10 -3.20 22.84 8.99
CA VAL A 10 -3.06 22.83 7.52
C VAL A 10 -3.28 21.44 6.93
N HIS A 11 -2.90 20.38 7.63
CA HIS A 11 -3.13 19.01 7.15
C HIS A 11 -4.63 18.69 7.14
N ARG A 12 -5.37 19.09 8.18
CA ARG A 12 -6.81 18.83 8.31
C ARG A 12 -7.69 19.68 7.40
N GLN A 13 -7.15 20.76 6.82
CA GLN A 13 -7.85 21.57 5.80
C GLN A 13 -7.86 20.89 4.43
N ARG A 14 -7.02 19.87 4.25
CA ARG A 14 -6.87 19.07 3.02
C ARG A 14 -7.48 17.68 3.22
N ALA A 15 -7.68 16.95 2.13
CA ALA A 15 -8.25 15.62 2.16
C ALA A 15 -7.36 14.61 2.88
N ALA A 16 -7.99 13.56 3.47
CA ALA A 16 -7.32 12.33 3.84
C ALA A 16 -7.66 11.25 2.81
N CYS A 17 -6.66 10.63 2.20
CA CYS A 17 -6.83 9.56 1.24
C CYS A 17 -6.50 8.22 1.89
N VAL A 18 -7.45 7.31 1.95
CA VAL A 18 -7.27 5.92 2.42
C VAL A 18 -7.13 5.03 1.19
N TYR A 19 -5.90 4.57 0.92
CA TYR A 19 -5.61 3.71 -0.22
C TYR A 19 -5.78 2.24 0.15
N ILE A 20 -6.73 1.59 -0.50
CA ILE A 20 -7.07 0.18 -0.28
C ILE A 20 -6.58 -0.63 -1.48
N ARG A 21 -5.82 -1.70 -1.20
CA ARG A 21 -5.26 -2.58 -2.22
C ARG A 21 -5.44 -4.04 -1.88
N GLN A 22 -5.96 -4.81 -2.85
CA GLN A 22 -5.95 -6.28 -2.78
C GLN A 22 -5.49 -6.87 -4.13
N SER A 23 -4.71 -7.96 -4.05
CA SER A 23 -3.97 -8.49 -5.21
C SER A 23 -4.79 -9.41 -6.13
N THR A 24 -5.94 -9.95 -5.71
CA THR A 24 -6.75 -10.86 -6.54
C THR A 24 -8.22 -10.84 -6.14
N PRO A 25 -9.16 -11.06 -7.12
CA PRO A 25 -10.60 -11.21 -6.84
C PRO A 25 -10.90 -12.34 -5.85
N HIS A 26 -10.14 -13.44 -5.91
CA HIS A 26 -10.29 -14.57 -4.99
C HIS A 26 -9.96 -14.22 -3.54
N GLN A 27 -9.10 -13.23 -3.31
CA GLN A 27 -8.81 -12.71 -1.96
C GLN A 27 -9.95 -11.84 -1.43
N LEU A 28 -10.77 -11.23 -2.29
CA LEU A 28 -11.96 -10.48 -1.89
C LEU A 28 -13.01 -11.38 -1.22
N GLU A 29 -13.20 -12.60 -1.71
CA GLU A 29 -14.18 -13.55 -1.16
C GLU A 29 -13.73 -14.20 0.15
N HIS A 30 -12.41 -14.48 0.29
CA HIS A 30 -11.86 -15.24 1.42
C HIS A 30 -11.22 -14.37 2.51
N ASN A 31 -11.03 -13.08 2.28
CA ASN A 31 -10.28 -12.20 3.20
C ASN A 31 -11.09 -10.97 3.63
N ARG A 32 -12.35 -11.19 4.05
CA ARG A 32 -13.24 -10.15 4.59
C ARG A 32 -12.60 -9.38 5.74
N GLU A 33 -11.80 -10.06 6.56
CA GLU A 33 -11.08 -9.46 7.68
C GLU A 33 -10.04 -8.42 7.23
N SER A 34 -9.28 -8.71 6.16
CA SER A 34 -8.32 -7.76 5.60
C SER A 34 -9.01 -6.51 5.03
N THR A 35 -10.15 -6.70 4.35
CA THR A 35 -10.94 -5.58 3.82
C THR A 35 -11.54 -4.74 4.97
N ALA A 36 -12.09 -5.38 5.98
CA ALA A 36 -12.61 -4.68 7.16
C ALA A 36 -11.52 -3.87 7.87
N ARG A 37 -10.31 -4.43 8.03
CA ARG A 37 -9.16 -3.71 8.60
C ARG A 37 -8.75 -2.50 7.77
N GLN A 38 -8.79 -2.60 6.44
CA GLN A 38 -8.48 -1.47 5.56
C GLN A 38 -9.54 -0.35 5.68
N TYR A 39 -10.82 -0.70 5.77
CA TYR A 39 -11.88 0.28 6.02
C TYR A 39 -11.83 0.86 7.44
N ALA A 40 -11.28 0.13 8.43
CA ALA A 40 -11.05 0.68 9.78
C ALA A 40 -10.06 1.87 9.77
N LEU A 41 -9.21 2.00 8.73
CA LEU A 41 -8.35 3.18 8.56
C LEU A 41 -9.15 4.48 8.35
N VAL A 42 -10.36 4.39 7.81
CA VAL A 42 -11.28 5.54 7.70
C VAL A 42 -11.64 6.06 9.09
N GLU A 43 -11.96 5.15 10.02
CA GLU A 43 -12.27 5.53 11.40
C GLU A 43 -11.04 6.07 12.12
N ARG A 44 -9.85 5.56 11.79
CA ARG A 44 -8.60 6.11 12.31
C ARG A 44 -8.35 7.53 11.80
N ALA A 45 -8.57 7.82 10.52
CA ALA A 45 -8.47 9.18 9.98
C ALA A 45 -9.45 10.15 10.67
N ARG A 46 -10.67 9.69 10.98
CA ARG A 46 -11.64 10.45 11.77
C ARG A 46 -11.13 10.73 13.20
N ALA A 47 -10.60 9.72 13.85
CA ALA A 47 -10.02 9.86 15.20
C ALA A 47 -8.82 10.81 15.22
N LEU A 48 -8.08 10.94 14.11
CA LEU A 48 -7.00 11.90 13.92
C LEU A 48 -7.50 13.32 13.61
N GLY A 49 -8.81 13.51 13.40
CA GLY A 49 -9.47 14.82 13.31
C GLY A 49 -9.89 15.24 11.92
N TRP A 50 -9.91 14.33 10.91
CA TRP A 50 -10.52 14.62 9.61
C TRP A 50 -12.03 14.43 9.65
N ALA A 51 -12.78 15.36 9.04
CA ALA A 51 -14.22 15.19 8.84
C ALA A 51 -14.50 14.05 7.84
N ARG A 52 -15.63 13.36 7.99
CA ARG A 52 -15.97 12.19 7.14
C ARG A 52 -15.99 12.56 5.65
N GLU A 53 -16.45 13.75 5.34
CA GLU A 53 -16.58 14.30 3.98
C GLU A 53 -15.23 14.57 3.32
N GLN A 54 -14.18 14.73 4.12
CA GLN A 54 -12.81 14.96 3.66
C GLN A 54 -12.01 13.66 3.50
N ILE A 55 -12.60 12.50 3.88
CA ILE A 55 -11.91 11.20 3.80
C ILE A 55 -12.36 10.49 2.53
N HIS A 56 -11.43 10.33 1.60
CA HIS A 56 -11.63 9.65 0.32
C HIS A 56 -10.99 8.26 0.36
N VAL A 57 -11.77 7.25 0.00
CA VAL A 57 -11.27 5.89 -0.15
C VAL A 57 -10.90 5.68 -1.62
N VAL A 58 -9.66 5.29 -1.86
CA VAL A 58 -9.12 4.96 -3.19
C VAL A 58 -9.01 3.45 -3.26
N ASP A 59 -9.95 2.79 -3.88
CA ASP A 59 -10.09 1.34 -4.01
C ASP A 59 -10.17 0.85 -5.46
N GLU A 60 -9.94 1.73 -6.43
CA GLU A 60 -9.97 1.46 -7.87
C GLU A 60 -8.97 0.39 -8.31
N ASP A 61 -7.90 0.18 -7.54
CA ASP A 61 -6.86 -0.83 -7.80
C ASP A 61 -7.18 -2.20 -7.14
N LEU A 62 -8.40 -2.40 -6.62
CA LEU A 62 -8.83 -3.68 -6.07
C LEU A 62 -8.91 -4.74 -7.15
N GLY A 63 -8.29 -5.89 -6.91
CA GLY A 63 -8.28 -7.01 -7.86
C GLY A 63 -7.27 -6.88 -9.01
N VAL A 64 -6.54 -5.78 -9.12
CA VAL A 64 -5.47 -5.62 -10.10
C VAL A 64 -4.24 -6.38 -9.66
N SER A 65 -3.91 -7.47 -10.41
CA SER A 65 -2.78 -8.33 -10.08
C SER A 65 -1.46 -7.58 -10.22
N GLY A 66 -0.52 -7.87 -9.30
CA GLY A 66 0.80 -7.24 -9.30
C GLY A 66 1.75 -7.66 -10.44
N ALA A 67 1.31 -8.57 -11.33
CA ALA A 67 2.10 -9.09 -12.45
C ALA A 67 1.54 -8.55 -13.77
N GLY A 68 2.07 -7.45 -14.24
CA GLY A 68 1.75 -6.82 -15.53
C GLY A 68 1.84 -5.30 -15.46
N ASP A 69 2.02 -4.66 -16.62
CA ASP A 69 2.01 -3.19 -16.80
C ASP A 69 0.56 -2.63 -16.79
N VAL A 70 -0.29 -3.13 -15.89
CA VAL A 70 -1.62 -2.57 -15.74
C VAL A 70 -1.48 -1.25 -15.03
N GLU A 71 -1.90 -0.19 -15.70
CA GLU A 71 -1.93 1.16 -15.18
C GLU A 71 -2.81 1.20 -13.93
N ARG A 72 -2.26 1.66 -12.83
CA ARG A 72 -2.99 1.83 -11.56
C ARG A 72 -3.58 3.21 -11.52
N ALA A 73 -4.80 3.32 -12.03
CA ALA A 73 -5.52 4.58 -12.06
C ALA A 73 -5.66 5.18 -10.64
N GLY A 74 -5.96 4.35 -9.64
CA GLY A 74 -6.10 4.78 -8.26
C GLY A 74 -4.81 5.32 -7.65
N PHE A 75 -3.67 4.63 -7.83
CA PHE A 75 -2.39 5.12 -7.33
C PHE A 75 -1.91 6.37 -8.09
N ALA A 76 -2.08 6.40 -9.41
CA ALA A 76 -1.70 7.55 -10.22
C ALA A 76 -2.54 8.79 -9.84
N HIS A 77 -3.84 8.61 -9.61
CA HIS A 77 -4.74 9.66 -9.13
C HIS A 77 -4.29 10.16 -7.74
N LEU A 78 -4.07 9.24 -6.78
CA LEU A 78 -3.56 9.61 -5.46
C LEU A 78 -2.28 10.43 -5.54
N ALA A 79 -1.30 10.00 -6.34
CA ALA A 79 -0.03 10.70 -6.49
C ALA A 79 -0.22 12.11 -7.12
N ALA A 80 -1.15 12.25 -8.07
CA ALA A 80 -1.49 13.54 -8.66
C ALA A 80 -2.13 14.49 -7.63
N GLU A 81 -3.10 14.00 -6.84
CA GLU A 81 -3.75 14.80 -5.79
C GLU A 81 -2.76 15.24 -4.70
N VAL A 82 -1.81 14.37 -4.33
CA VAL A 82 -0.71 14.73 -3.43
C VAL A 82 0.18 15.82 -4.06
N ALA A 83 0.57 15.66 -5.33
CA ALA A 83 1.43 16.63 -6.03
C ALA A 83 0.77 18.01 -6.15
N LEU A 84 -0.55 18.06 -6.27
CA LEU A 84 -1.34 19.31 -6.29
C LEU A 84 -1.52 19.93 -4.89
N GLY A 85 -1.07 19.26 -3.82
CA GLY A 85 -1.22 19.75 -2.45
C GLY A 85 -2.64 19.63 -1.89
N HIS A 86 -3.52 18.83 -2.50
CA HIS A 86 -4.91 18.65 -2.06
C HIS A 86 -5.02 17.66 -0.90
N VAL A 87 -3.98 16.87 -0.65
CA VAL A 87 -3.97 15.79 0.36
C VAL A 87 -3.14 16.20 1.57
N GLY A 88 -3.71 16.08 2.76
CA GLY A 88 -3.02 16.30 4.03
C GLY A 88 -2.56 14.99 4.71
N LEU A 89 -3.22 13.87 4.36
CA LEU A 89 -2.91 12.56 4.92
C LEU A 89 -3.14 11.45 3.88
N VAL A 90 -2.15 10.59 3.70
CA VAL A 90 -2.28 9.32 2.96
C VAL A 90 -2.24 8.17 3.97
N MET A 91 -3.21 7.28 3.95
CA MET A 91 -3.27 6.11 4.83
C MET A 91 -3.33 4.81 4.03
N GLY A 92 -2.61 3.80 4.52
CA GLY A 92 -2.69 2.42 4.06
C GLY A 92 -2.53 1.45 5.20
N LEU A 93 -2.88 0.19 5.02
CA LEU A 93 -2.76 -0.85 6.06
C LEU A 93 -1.30 -1.02 6.51
N GLU A 94 -0.41 -1.00 5.55
CA GLU A 94 1.05 -0.92 5.74
C GLU A 94 1.60 0.09 4.73
N VAL A 95 2.39 1.05 5.18
CA VAL A 95 2.99 2.06 4.29
C VAL A 95 3.80 1.44 3.14
N SER A 96 4.47 0.33 3.40
CA SER A 96 5.23 -0.43 2.41
C SER A 96 4.37 -1.04 1.29
N ARG A 97 3.05 -1.11 1.47
CA ARG A 97 2.09 -1.62 0.49
C ARG A 97 1.36 -0.54 -0.28
N LEU A 98 1.59 0.73 0.04
CA LEU A 98 1.05 1.86 -0.72
C LEU A 98 1.57 1.86 -2.16
N ALA A 99 2.82 1.48 -2.37
CA ALA A 99 3.43 1.40 -3.68
C ALA A 99 3.69 -0.06 -4.14
N ARG A 100 3.87 -0.25 -5.44
CA ARG A 100 4.15 -1.56 -6.06
C ARG A 100 5.62 -1.93 -6.00
N ASN A 101 6.47 -0.95 -6.17
CA ASN A 101 7.92 -1.06 -6.24
C ASN A 101 8.57 0.11 -5.50
N ASN A 102 9.86 0.05 -5.34
CA ASN A 102 10.61 1.10 -4.64
C ASN A 102 10.59 2.44 -5.39
N ALA A 103 10.55 2.43 -6.72
CA ALA A 103 10.52 3.68 -7.49
C ALA A 103 9.23 4.47 -7.21
N ASP A 104 8.08 3.81 -7.26
CA ASP A 104 6.79 4.40 -6.93
C ASP A 104 6.74 4.84 -5.46
N TRP A 105 7.33 4.02 -4.57
CA TRP A 105 7.40 4.34 -3.15
C TRP A 105 8.20 5.61 -2.88
N TYR A 106 9.42 5.69 -3.39
CA TYR A 106 10.26 6.88 -3.20
C TYR A 106 9.66 8.11 -3.85
N ARG A 107 9.03 7.96 -5.04
CA ARG A 107 8.30 9.06 -5.68
C ARG A 107 7.17 9.59 -4.79
N LEU A 108 6.38 8.70 -4.18
CA LEU A 108 5.32 9.12 -3.26
C LEU A 108 5.89 9.81 -2.02
N LEU A 109 7.00 9.29 -1.44
CA LEU A 109 7.69 9.92 -0.32
C LEU A 109 8.19 11.32 -0.65
N ASP A 110 8.76 11.50 -1.85
CA ASP A 110 9.24 12.81 -2.30
C ASP A 110 8.09 13.79 -2.45
N LEU A 111 7.01 13.39 -3.11
CA LEU A 111 5.81 14.21 -3.24
C LEU A 111 5.24 14.59 -1.88
N CYS A 112 5.05 13.63 -0.97
CA CYS A 112 4.55 13.89 0.37
C CYS A 112 5.47 14.82 1.17
N GLY A 113 6.79 14.67 1.02
CA GLY A 113 7.77 15.54 1.69
C GLY A 113 7.72 16.98 1.15
N MET A 114 7.51 17.16 -0.16
CA MET A 114 7.43 18.47 -0.81
C MET A 114 6.11 19.21 -0.54
N THR A 115 5.02 18.47 -0.40
CA THR A 115 3.68 19.05 -0.22
C THR A 115 3.23 19.08 1.24
N ASP A 116 4.11 18.72 2.17
CA ASP A 116 3.77 18.63 3.59
C ASP A 116 2.54 17.72 3.80
N THR A 117 2.59 16.50 3.26
CA THR A 117 1.56 15.48 3.38
C THR A 117 2.01 14.38 4.32
N LEU A 118 1.18 14.04 5.30
CA LEU A 118 1.46 12.97 6.26
C LEU A 118 1.19 11.60 5.63
N ILE A 119 1.92 10.58 6.10
CA ILE A 119 1.68 9.17 5.75
C ILE A 119 1.36 8.39 7.02
N GLY A 120 0.35 7.55 6.99
CA GLY A 120 -0.07 6.75 8.13
C GLY A 120 -0.34 5.28 7.80
N ASP A 121 -0.14 4.41 8.79
CA ASP A 121 -0.53 2.99 8.76
C ASP A 121 -1.07 2.55 10.13
N ASP A 122 -1.26 1.25 10.34
CA ASP A 122 -1.69 0.70 11.63
C ASP A 122 -0.67 0.97 12.74
N ASP A 123 0.62 1.08 12.43
CA ASP A 123 1.69 1.24 13.42
C ASP A 123 1.86 2.70 13.86
N GLY A 124 1.62 3.68 12.96
CA GLY A 124 1.90 5.06 13.30
C GLY A 124 1.58 6.09 12.22
N LEU A 125 1.97 7.33 12.54
CA LEU A 125 1.88 8.47 11.65
C LEU A 125 3.28 9.03 11.41
N TYR A 126 3.61 9.27 10.15
CA TYR A 126 4.93 9.68 9.70
C TYR A 126 4.84 10.99 8.93
N HIS A 127 5.82 11.85 9.12
CA HIS A 127 5.99 13.10 8.38
C HIS A 127 7.21 12.99 7.47
N PRO A 128 7.04 12.76 6.15
CA PRO A 128 8.16 12.52 5.22
C PRO A 128 9.15 13.68 5.11
N GLY A 129 8.76 14.88 5.50
CA GLY A 129 9.64 16.04 5.60
C GLY A 129 10.61 15.99 6.79
N LEU A 130 10.36 15.14 7.80
CA LEU A 130 11.23 14.97 8.95
C LEU A 130 12.23 13.84 8.69
N PHE A 131 13.50 14.09 8.99
CA PHE A 131 14.60 13.15 8.70
C PHE A 131 14.37 11.75 9.29
N ASN A 132 14.00 11.65 10.56
CA ASN A 132 13.82 10.37 11.24
C ASN A 132 12.63 9.58 10.66
N ASP A 133 11.52 10.24 10.39
CA ASP A 133 10.34 9.60 9.80
C ASP A 133 10.63 9.16 8.36
N ARG A 134 11.33 9.98 7.59
CA ARG A 134 11.74 9.64 6.24
C ARG A 134 12.69 8.44 6.21
N LEU A 135 13.65 8.38 7.13
CA LEU A 135 14.55 7.23 7.28
C LEU A 135 13.76 5.95 7.60
N LEU A 136 12.83 6.03 8.56
CA LEU A 136 11.99 4.90 8.94
C LEU A 136 11.11 4.42 7.79
N LEU A 137 10.49 5.34 7.04
CA LEU A 137 9.69 5.02 5.86
C LEU A 137 10.54 4.37 4.75
N GLY A 138 11.75 4.85 4.54
CA GLY A 138 12.71 4.23 3.61
C GLY A 138 13.05 2.79 4.00
N LEU A 139 13.33 2.54 5.29
CA LEU A 139 13.58 1.20 5.81
C LEU A 139 12.37 0.28 5.66
N LYS A 140 11.16 0.75 6.01
CA LYS A 140 9.91 -0.02 5.83
C LYS A 140 9.71 -0.44 4.36
N GLY A 141 9.97 0.45 3.41
CA GLY A 141 9.90 0.14 1.97
C GLY A 141 10.90 -0.94 1.54
N THR A 142 12.16 -0.79 1.96
CA THR A 142 13.24 -1.72 1.62
C THR A 142 13.01 -3.11 2.24
N MET A 143 12.58 -3.18 3.49
CA MET A 143 12.28 -4.45 4.17
C MET A 143 11.15 -5.20 3.47
N SER A 144 10.10 -4.52 3.06
CA SER A 144 8.99 -5.14 2.32
C SER A 144 9.44 -5.71 0.97
N GLU A 145 10.41 -5.10 0.32
CA GLU A 145 10.99 -5.66 -0.91
C GLU A 145 11.84 -6.89 -0.63
N ALA A 146 12.69 -6.84 0.39
CA ALA A 146 13.52 -7.97 0.81
C ALA A 146 12.65 -9.19 1.19
N GLU A 147 11.56 -8.99 1.94
CA GLU A 147 10.61 -10.05 2.27
C GLU A 147 10.00 -10.68 1.02
N ARG A 148 9.59 -9.87 0.03
CA ARG A 148 9.05 -10.36 -1.24
C ARG A 148 10.08 -11.18 -2.02
N HIS A 149 11.35 -10.77 -2.02
CA HIS A 149 12.44 -11.54 -2.63
C HIS A 149 12.66 -12.88 -1.93
N ILE A 150 12.68 -12.91 -0.60
CA ILE A 150 12.84 -14.14 0.18
C ILE A 150 11.68 -15.10 -0.08
N ILE A 151 10.44 -14.61 -0.05
CA ILE A 151 9.25 -15.44 -0.33
C ILE A 151 9.32 -16.02 -1.75
N ARG A 152 9.66 -15.20 -2.74
CA ARG A 152 9.79 -15.64 -4.14
C ARG A 152 10.88 -16.71 -4.28
N ALA A 153 12.05 -16.51 -3.69
CA ALA A 153 13.15 -17.47 -3.71
C ALA A 153 12.75 -18.81 -3.06
N ARG A 154 12.01 -18.77 -1.94
CA ARG A 154 11.48 -19.98 -1.27
C ARG A 154 10.46 -20.70 -2.14
N LEU A 155 9.56 -19.99 -2.79
CA LEU A 155 8.55 -20.56 -3.70
C LEU A 155 9.23 -21.21 -4.91
N ASP A 156 10.19 -20.54 -5.54
CA ASP A 156 10.95 -21.06 -6.67
C ASP A 156 11.75 -22.32 -6.28
N GLY A 157 12.39 -22.30 -5.11
CA GLY A 157 13.06 -23.48 -4.55
C GLY A 157 12.10 -24.64 -4.31
N GLY A 158 10.92 -24.37 -3.73
CA GLY A 158 9.87 -25.37 -3.52
C GLY A 158 9.35 -25.98 -4.84
N ILE A 159 9.13 -25.15 -5.85
CA ILE A 159 8.70 -25.58 -7.19
C ILE A 159 9.76 -26.47 -7.83
N ARG A 160 11.04 -26.07 -7.81
CA ARG A 160 12.16 -26.86 -8.36
C ARG A 160 12.30 -28.22 -7.65
N ASN A 161 12.19 -28.24 -6.31
CA ASN A 161 12.24 -29.50 -5.54
C ASN A 161 11.08 -30.43 -5.88
N LYS A 162 9.86 -29.93 -6.01
CA LYS A 162 8.69 -30.72 -6.45
C LYS A 162 8.85 -31.22 -7.88
N ALA A 163 9.40 -30.39 -8.77
CA ALA A 163 9.68 -30.78 -10.14
C ALA A 163 10.73 -31.91 -10.19
N ALA A 164 11.82 -31.79 -9.43
CA ALA A 164 12.88 -32.80 -9.35
C ALA A 164 12.38 -34.17 -8.83
N ARG A 165 11.37 -34.16 -7.94
CA ARG A 165 10.73 -35.39 -7.41
C ARG A 165 9.57 -35.89 -8.27
N GLY A 166 9.25 -35.23 -9.40
CA GLY A 166 8.11 -35.57 -10.25
C GLY A 166 6.73 -35.29 -9.60
N GLU A 167 6.69 -34.53 -8.50
CA GLU A 167 5.49 -34.22 -7.72
C GLU A 167 4.80 -32.91 -8.18
N LEU A 168 5.40 -32.19 -9.11
CA LEU A 168 4.87 -30.91 -9.56
C LEU A 168 3.68 -31.14 -10.50
N ARG A 169 2.46 -31.02 -9.98
CA ARG A 169 1.23 -31.00 -10.79
C ARG A 169 0.90 -29.56 -11.12
N ARG A 170 1.04 -29.18 -12.38
CA ARG A 170 0.49 -27.94 -12.93
C ARG A 170 -0.74 -28.27 -13.77
N GLY A 171 -1.70 -27.36 -13.83
CA GLY A 171 -2.80 -27.48 -14.78
C GLY A 171 -2.25 -27.67 -16.19
N LEU A 172 -2.77 -28.64 -16.92
CA LEU A 172 -2.37 -28.86 -18.30
C LEU A 172 -2.93 -27.75 -19.20
N PRO A 173 -2.22 -27.38 -20.27
CA PRO A 173 -2.79 -26.52 -21.30
C PRO A 173 -4.08 -27.13 -21.88
N VAL A 174 -4.95 -26.28 -22.43
CA VAL A 174 -6.19 -26.71 -23.07
C VAL A 174 -5.87 -27.74 -24.16
N GLY A 175 -6.56 -28.89 -24.11
CA GLY A 175 -6.36 -30.01 -25.04
C GLY A 175 -5.44 -31.13 -24.59
N PHE A 176 -4.84 -31.00 -23.40
CA PHE A 176 -4.03 -32.09 -22.79
C PHE A 176 -4.77 -32.73 -21.61
N VAL A 177 -4.60 -34.03 -21.45
CA VAL A 177 -5.07 -34.83 -20.30
C VAL A 177 -3.88 -35.53 -19.64
N TRP A 178 -3.98 -35.79 -18.33
CA TRP A 178 -2.97 -36.59 -17.59
C TRP A 178 -3.07 -38.05 -17.96
#